data_5b3a3efa6df5779dcc94250b280331c3
#
_entry.id   5b3a3efa6df5779dcc94250b280331c3
#
_cell.length_a   1.000
_cell.length_b   1.000
_cell.length_c   1.000
_cell.angle_alpha   90.00
_cell.angle_beta   90.00
_cell.angle_gamma   90.00
#
_symmetry.space_group_name_H-M   'P 1'
#
loop_
_entity.id
_entity.type
_entity.pdbx_description
1 polymer ?
#
loop_
_entity_poly.entity_id
_entity_poly.type
_entity_poly.pdbx_seq_one_letter_code
_entity_poly.pdbx_strand_id
1 'polypeptide(L)'
;MLLVFLRSLRCINRVLLLTLALLVAAPATASERSLRVAIVEGSPPHSYVNAAGKPAGFMADLAEALCDSMRARCNFVVLRIDEVIDALAADKVDYAAVTLLATPERQAKVIFSKPFYRSLSIWLAKPGIEPGAPNVAVAVVRGSAQAKYVEAQKWKALPMATHLDLMQAVADGNAGAALVPMLTAVTLTSEKRIQALGLQSTFMSDPMLSGDVRLSINPRHPELKPQLDAAIDQVKSDGRFDRINTRHLPFRLQ
;
A
#
# COMPACT_ATOMS: atom_id res chain seq x y z
N MET A 1 64.61 -18.15 45.08
CA MET A 1 64.52 -17.48 43.74
C MET A 1 63.55 -18.16 42.77
N LEU A 2 63.34 -19.46 42.85
CA LEU A 2 62.48 -20.22 41.92
C LEU A 2 60.94 -19.96 42.06
N LEU A 3 60.46 -19.70 43.28
CA LEU A 3 59.05 -19.51 43.63
C LEU A 3 58.47 -18.16 43.16
N VAL A 4 59.27 -17.13 42.93
CA VAL A 4 58.86 -15.83 42.47
C VAL A 4 58.63 -15.87 40.96
N PHE A 5 59.44 -16.66 40.23
CA PHE A 5 59.31 -16.81 38.76
C PHE A 5 58.00 -17.54 38.33
N LEU A 6 57.59 -18.55 39.10
CA LEU A 6 56.37 -19.32 38.84
C LEU A 6 55.08 -18.51 39.08
N ARG A 7 55.07 -17.49 39.94
CA ARG A 7 53.94 -16.61 40.18
C ARG A 7 53.79 -15.58 39.07
N SER A 8 54.88 -15.07 38.51
CA SER A 8 54.83 -14.12 37.37
C SER A 8 54.29 -14.76 36.10
N LEU A 9 54.65 -16.00 35.77
CA LEU A 9 54.14 -16.71 34.61
C LEU A 9 52.62 -16.99 34.69
N ARG A 10 52.06 -17.26 35.89
CA ARG A 10 50.62 -17.46 36.07
C ARG A 10 49.80 -16.18 35.93
N CYS A 11 50.36 -15.03 36.33
CA CYS A 11 49.69 -13.72 36.10
C CYS A 11 49.69 -13.34 34.63
N ILE A 12 50.78 -13.51 33.88
CA ILE A 12 50.89 -13.21 32.48
C ILE A 12 49.93 -14.06 31.64
N ASN A 13 49.82 -15.36 31.98
CA ASN A 13 48.90 -16.27 31.26
C ASN A 13 47.40 -15.96 31.53
N ARG A 14 47.04 -15.44 32.71
CA ARG A 14 45.67 -15.01 33.04
C ARG A 14 45.30 -13.69 32.35
N VAL A 15 46.24 -12.76 32.23
CA VAL A 15 46.02 -11.49 31.49
C VAL A 15 45.90 -11.75 29.99
N LEU A 16 46.70 -12.65 29.42
CA LEU A 16 46.67 -13.03 28.02
C LEU A 16 45.37 -13.77 27.66
N LEU A 17 44.82 -14.62 28.54
CA LEU A 17 43.54 -15.29 28.36
C LEU A 17 42.34 -14.35 28.49
N LEU A 18 42.43 -13.30 29.32
CA LEU A 18 41.39 -12.29 29.45
C LEU A 18 41.37 -11.32 28.26
N THR A 19 42.51 -10.98 27.66
CA THR A 19 42.56 -10.16 26.46
C THR A 19 42.12 -10.91 25.19
N LEU A 20 42.35 -12.22 25.12
CA LEU A 20 41.89 -13.04 23.99
C LEU A 20 40.36 -13.27 24.02
N ALA A 21 39.73 -13.26 25.22
CA ALA A 21 38.27 -13.38 25.36
C ALA A 21 37.49 -12.10 24.94
N LEU A 22 38.15 -10.91 24.95
CA LEU A 22 37.55 -9.66 24.52
C LEU A 22 37.56 -9.45 23.00
N LEU A 23 38.33 -10.21 22.23
CA LEU A 23 38.46 -10.04 20.77
C LEU A 23 37.43 -10.83 19.94
N VAL A 24 36.56 -11.63 20.57
CA VAL A 24 35.59 -12.49 19.85
C VAL A 24 34.15 -11.98 19.92
N ALA A 25 33.90 -10.81 20.48
CA ALA A 25 32.62 -10.14 20.32
C ALA A 25 32.55 -9.42 18.95
N ALA A 26 32.62 -10.19 17.86
CA ALA A 26 32.17 -9.67 16.56
C ALA A 26 30.71 -9.19 16.74
N PRO A 27 30.39 -7.95 16.41
CA PRO A 27 29.00 -7.56 16.41
C PRO A 27 28.27 -8.51 15.44
N ALA A 28 27.36 -9.31 15.97
CA ALA A 28 26.41 -10.01 15.12
C ALA A 28 25.69 -8.92 14.32
N THR A 29 26.11 -8.70 13.08
CA THR A 29 25.33 -7.92 12.14
C THR A 29 24.01 -8.65 12.01
N ALA A 30 23.02 -8.22 12.78
CA ALA A 30 21.66 -8.68 12.60
C ALA A 30 21.35 -8.42 11.12
N SER A 31 21.20 -9.47 10.33
CA SER A 31 20.78 -9.35 8.94
C SER A 31 19.51 -8.52 8.97
N GLU A 32 19.58 -7.31 8.43
CA GLU A 32 18.44 -6.41 8.38
C GLU A 32 17.33 -7.14 7.61
N ARG A 33 16.23 -7.40 8.30
CA ARG A 33 15.09 -8.11 7.73
C ARG A 33 14.59 -7.33 6.52
N SER A 34 14.42 -8.00 5.39
CA SER A 34 13.91 -7.41 4.17
C SER A 34 12.51 -7.95 3.87
N LEU A 35 11.58 -7.05 3.53
CA LEU A 35 10.20 -7.38 3.16
C LEU A 35 9.92 -7.00 1.72
N ARG A 36 9.37 -7.93 0.94
CA ARG A 36 8.87 -7.70 -0.42
C ARG A 36 7.50 -7.04 -0.32
N VAL A 37 7.41 -5.78 -0.70
CA VAL A 37 6.20 -4.97 -0.52
C VAL A 37 5.60 -4.61 -1.87
N ALA A 38 4.39 -5.10 -2.16
CA ALA A 38 3.69 -4.69 -3.36
C ALA A 38 3.16 -3.27 -3.24
N ILE A 39 3.37 -2.48 -4.28
CA ILE A 39 2.69 -1.21 -4.53
C ILE A 39 2.10 -1.24 -5.93
N VAL A 40 1.14 -0.35 -6.22
CA VAL A 40 0.55 -0.27 -7.55
C VAL A 40 1.13 0.89 -8.35
N GLU A 41 1.23 0.70 -9.65
CA GLU A 41 1.58 1.75 -10.60
C GLU A 41 0.39 2.64 -10.93
N GLY A 42 0.64 3.82 -11.50
CA GLY A 42 -0.34 4.64 -12.20
C GLY A 42 -1.52 5.13 -11.36
N SER A 43 -1.34 5.32 -10.05
CA SER A 43 -2.38 5.81 -9.12
C SER A 43 -1.92 7.03 -8.31
N PRO A 44 -1.42 8.12 -8.93
CA PRO A 44 -1.03 9.30 -8.18
C PRO A 44 -2.26 9.95 -7.50
N PRO A 45 -2.09 10.57 -6.33
CA PRO A 45 -0.90 10.68 -5.50
C PRO A 45 -0.70 9.47 -4.56
N HIS A 46 -1.51 8.41 -4.68
CA HIS A 46 -1.51 7.28 -3.74
C HIS A 46 -0.31 6.38 -3.91
N SER A 47 -0.08 5.90 -5.15
CA SER A 47 0.97 4.96 -5.49
C SER A 47 1.29 5.07 -6.98
N TYR A 48 2.54 5.30 -7.31
CA TYR A 48 3.00 5.44 -8.68
C TYR A 48 4.52 5.25 -8.76
N VAL A 49 5.03 5.14 -9.97
CA VAL A 49 6.47 5.21 -10.24
C VAL A 49 6.79 6.62 -10.71
N ASN A 50 7.73 7.29 -10.05
CA ASN A 50 8.14 8.65 -10.40
C ASN A 50 9.04 8.68 -11.63
N ALA A 51 9.40 9.88 -12.09
CA ALA A 51 10.27 10.07 -13.26
C ALA A 51 11.69 9.45 -13.12
N ALA A 52 12.13 9.18 -11.89
CA ALA A 52 13.39 8.50 -11.60
C ALA A 52 13.25 6.96 -11.55
N GLY A 53 12.09 6.41 -11.92
CA GLY A 53 11.81 4.98 -11.87
C GLY A 53 11.60 4.41 -10.45
N LYS A 54 11.40 5.28 -9.45
CA LYS A 54 11.25 4.86 -8.05
C LYS A 54 9.78 4.87 -7.61
N PRO A 55 9.37 3.91 -6.76
CA PRO A 55 8.10 3.95 -6.07
C PRO A 55 7.92 5.27 -5.31
N ALA A 56 6.71 5.84 -5.41
CA ALA A 56 6.38 7.12 -4.79
C ALA A 56 4.88 7.21 -4.46
N GLY A 57 4.52 8.22 -3.66
CA GLY A 57 3.15 8.49 -3.25
C GLY A 57 2.84 8.09 -1.81
N PHE A 58 1.62 8.36 -1.40
CA PHE A 58 1.16 8.12 -0.03
C PHE A 58 1.43 6.68 0.46
N MET A 59 1.14 5.67 -0.37
CA MET A 59 1.31 4.28 0.03
C MET A 59 2.77 3.83 0.07
N ALA A 60 3.64 4.39 -0.77
CA ALA A 60 5.07 4.13 -0.71
C ALA A 60 5.68 4.69 0.59
N ASP A 61 5.41 5.97 0.90
CA ASP A 61 5.89 6.62 2.12
C ASP A 61 5.32 5.92 3.39
N LEU A 62 4.04 5.51 3.35
CA LEU A 62 3.43 4.75 4.44
C LEU A 62 4.12 3.39 4.63
N ALA A 63 4.38 2.66 3.53
CA ALA A 63 5.05 1.36 3.59
C ALA A 63 6.46 1.49 4.18
N GLU A 64 7.23 2.50 3.79
CA GLU A 64 8.54 2.78 4.38
C GLU A 64 8.43 3.03 5.89
N ALA A 65 7.49 3.88 6.33
CA ALA A 65 7.28 4.14 7.76
C ALA A 65 6.87 2.88 8.54
N LEU A 66 6.10 1.97 7.93
CA LEU A 66 5.74 0.68 8.53
C LEU A 66 6.94 -0.27 8.59
N CYS A 67 7.73 -0.38 7.52
CA CYS A 67 8.97 -1.17 7.51
C CYS A 67 9.93 -0.69 8.60
N ASP A 68 10.16 0.62 8.70
CA ASP A 68 11.00 1.22 9.75
C ASP A 68 10.49 0.86 11.15
N SER A 69 9.18 0.95 11.38
CA SER A 69 8.56 0.57 12.64
C SER A 69 8.77 -0.91 12.98
N MET A 70 8.80 -1.77 11.97
CA MET A 70 9.08 -3.21 12.10
C MET A 70 10.59 -3.54 12.09
N ARG A 71 11.49 -2.54 12.01
CA ARG A 71 12.93 -2.71 11.84
C ARG A 71 13.27 -3.61 10.64
N ALA A 72 12.66 -3.32 9.51
CA ALA A 72 12.85 -4.02 8.26
C ALA A 72 13.09 -3.05 7.11
N ARG A 73 13.67 -3.52 6.01
CA ARG A 73 13.74 -2.79 4.74
C ARG A 73 12.56 -3.16 3.86
N CYS A 74 11.96 -2.17 3.23
CA CYS A 74 11.01 -2.39 2.15
C CYS A 74 11.75 -2.59 0.81
N ASN A 75 11.53 -3.75 0.17
CA ASN A 75 11.87 -3.99 -1.24
C ASN A 75 10.57 -3.92 -2.05
N PHE A 76 10.39 -2.84 -2.77
CA PHE A 76 9.16 -2.63 -3.51
C PHE A 76 9.06 -3.49 -4.76
N VAL A 77 7.88 -4.08 -4.96
CA VAL A 77 7.47 -4.78 -6.17
C VAL A 77 6.28 -4.03 -6.77
N VAL A 78 6.47 -3.46 -7.96
CA VAL A 78 5.44 -2.67 -8.64
C VAL A 78 4.52 -3.60 -9.41
N LEU A 79 3.22 -3.50 -9.19
CA LEU A 79 2.19 -4.36 -9.77
C LEU A 79 0.99 -3.53 -10.25
N ARG A 80 0.14 -4.14 -11.07
CA ARG A 80 -1.23 -3.64 -11.30
C ARG A 80 -2.17 -4.13 -10.20
N ILE A 81 -3.29 -3.46 -10.00
CA ILE A 81 -4.27 -3.82 -8.95
C ILE A 81 -4.78 -5.26 -9.10
N ASP A 82 -5.01 -5.71 -10.34
CA ASP A 82 -5.50 -7.05 -10.65
C ASP A 82 -4.48 -8.18 -10.36
N GLU A 83 -3.19 -7.85 -10.22
CA GLU A 83 -2.11 -8.81 -9.95
C GLU A 83 -1.83 -9.00 -8.45
N VAL A 84 -2.25 -8.06 -7.60
CA VAL A 84 -1.83 -7.98 -6.19
C VAL A 84 -2.20 -9.23 -5.39
N ILE A 85 -3.46 -9.67 -5.47
CA ILE A 85 -3.95 -10.82 -4.68
C ILE A 85 -3.25 -12.12 -5.10
N ASP A 86 -3.05 -12.31 -6.40
CA ASP A 86 -2.38 -13.51 -6.92
C ASP A 86 -0.88 -13.50 -6.60
N ALA A 87 -0.23 -12.32 -6.59
CA ALA A 87 1.16 -12.18 -6.18
C ALA A 87 1.37 -12.55 -4.69
N LEU A 88 0.44 -12.15 -3.80
CA LEU A 88 0.44 -12.55 -2.39
C LEU A 88 0.24 -14.06 -2.23
N ALA A 89 -0.77 -14.62 -2.89
CA ALA A 89 -1.08 -16.05 -2.82
C ALA A 89 0.05 -16.92 -3.39
N ALA A 90 0.77 -16.43 -4.40
CA ALA A 90 1.90 -17.10 -5.02
C ALA A 90 3.26 -16.87 -4.32
N ASP A 91 3.27 -16.21 -3.15
CA ASP A 91 4.48 -15.90 -2.36
C ASP A 91 5.52 -15.04 -3.13
N LYS A 92 5.06 -14.17 -4.00
CA LYS A 92 5.93 -13.20 -4.69
C LYS A 92 6.21 -11.96 -3.85
N VAL A 93 5.29 -11.62 -2.94
CA VAL A 93 5.37 -10.49 -2.02
C VAL A 93 4.88 -10.90 -0.63
N ASP A 94 5.39 -10.21 0.40
CA ASP A 94 5.09 -10.51 1.80
C ASP A 94 3.85 -9.77 2.29
N TYR A 95 3.68 -8.52 1.87
CA TYR A 95 2.45 -7.77 2.03
C TYR A 95 2.26 -6.75 0.90
N ALA A 96 1.06 -6.24 0.77
CA ALA A 96 0.73 -5.22 -0.21
C ALA A 96 0.32 -3.91 0.49
N ALA A 97 1.07 -2.85 0.23
CA ALA A 97 0.73 -1.48 0.57
C ALA A 97 -0.14 -0.89 -0.55
N VAL A 98 -1.38 -1.40 -0.63
CA VAL A 98 -2.36 -1.03 -1.66
C VAL A 98 -3.71 -0.79 -0.98
N THR A 99 -4.43 0.22 -1.44
CA THR A 99 -5.73 0.61 -0.89
C THR A 99 -6.85 -0.33 -1.37
N LEU A 100 -6.90 -1.53 -0.80
CA LEU A 100 -7.90 -2.53 -1.15
C LEU A 100 -9.00 -2.64 -0.08
N LEU A 101 -10.24 -2.73 -0.53
CA LEU A 101 -11.34 -3.16 0.33
C LEU A 101 -11.20 -4.66 0.63
N ALA A 102 -11.44 -5.05 1.88
CA ALA A 102 -11.38 -6.44 2.33
C ALA A 102 -12.67 -7.19 1.96
N THR A 103 -12.88 -7.45 0.66
CA THR A 103 -14.05 -8.20 0.19
C THR A 103 -13.98 -9.67 0.62
N PRO A 104 -15.12 -10.38 0.78
CA PRO A 104 -15.15 -11.81 1.16
C PRO A 104 -14.28 -12.69 0.26
N GLU A 105 -14.29 -12.43 -1.06
CA GLU A 105 -13.47 -13.16 -2.03
C GLU A 105 -11.97 -12.97 -1.77
N ARG A 106 -11.52 -11.74 -1.43
CA ARG A 106 -10.12 -11.47 -1.11
C ARG A 106 -9.73 -12.08 0.23
N GLN A 107 -10.62 -12.00 1.24
CA GLN A 107 -10.41 -12.61 2.56
C GLN A 107 -10.24 -14.13 2.50
N ALA A 108 -10.82 -14.79 1.49
CA ALA A 108 -10.61 -16.22 1.25
C ALA A 108 -9.20 -16.56 0.73
N LYS A 109 -8.47 -15.59 0.17
CA LYS A 109 -7.16 -15.80 -0.47
C LYS A 109 -5.98 -15.22 0.32
N VAL A 110 -6.18 -14.16 1.08
CA VAL A 110 -5.13 -13.40 1.77
C VAL A 110 -5.57 -12.96 3.17
N ILE A 111 -4.60 -12.68 4.03
CA ILE A 111 -4.83 -12.12 5.36
C ILE A 111 -4.92 -10.60 5.23
N PHE A 112 -5.68 -9.94 6.11
CA PHE A 112 -5.77 -8.50 6.17
C PHE A 112 -5.30 -7.96 7.53
N SER A 113 -4.62 -6.81 7.51
CA SER A 113 -4.32 -6.03 8.71
C SER A 113 -5.58 -5.46 9.34
N LYS A 114 -5.46 -4.82 10.50
CA LYS A 114 -6.46 -3.88 10.99
C LYS A 114 -6.70 -2.76 9.96
N PRO A 115 -7.88 -2.10 9.98
CA PRO A 115 -8.15 -0.98 9.09
C PRO A 115 -7.26 0.22 9.43
N PHE A 116 -6.87 0.98 8.42
CA PHE A 116 -6.15 2.23 8.64
C PHE A 116 -6.91 3.47 8.16
N TYR A 117 -7.92 3.33 7.30
CA TYR A 117 -8.94 4.34 7.02
C TYR A 117 -10.18 3.69 6.40
N ARG A 118 -11.27 4.48 6.24
CA ARG A 118 -12.50 4.04 5.56
C ARG A 118 -12.63 4.71 4.21
N SER A 119 -12.90 3.95 3.14
CA SER A 119 -13.10 4.43 1.78
C SER A 119 -14.56 4.33 1.36
N LEU A 120 -14.94 5.27 0.49
CA LEU A 120 -16.19 5.31 -0.25
C LEU A 120 -15.87 5.35 -1.74
N SER A 121 -16.87 5.05 -2.59
CA SER A 121 -16.75 5.21 -4.03
C SER A 121 -17.60 6.36 -4.55
N ILE A 122 -17.12 6.98 -5.61
CA ILE A 122 -17.72 8.12 -6.27
C ILE A 122 -18.01 7.76 -7.72
N TRP A 123 -19.22 8.05 -8.14
CA TRP A 123 -19.61 8.12 -9.53
C TRP A 123 -19.29 9.51 -10.06
N LEU A 124 -18.53 9.58 -11.13
CA LEU A 124 -18.16 10.80 -11.83
C LEU A 124 -18.75 10.75 -13.24
N ALA A 125 -19.62 11.69 -13.58
CA ALA A 125 -20.23 11.77 -14.91
C ALA A 125 -20.68 13.20 -15.23
N LYS A 126 -21.01 13.49 -16.49
CA LYS A 126 -21.65 14.75 -16.86
C LYS A 126 -23.04 14.87 -16.22
N PRO A 127 -23.54 16.10 -15.98
CA PRO A 127 -24.88 16.30 -15.45
C PRO A 127 -25.94 15.51 -16.26
N GLY A 128 -26.85 14.85 -15.54
CA GLY A 128 -27.93 14.05 -16.16
C GLY A 128 -27.53 12.62 -16.50
N ILE A 129 -26.28 12.20 -16.28
CA ILE A 129 -25.85 10.80 -16.44
C ILE A 129 -25.81 10.12 -15.06
N GLU A 130 -26.92 9.49 -14.72
CA GLU A 130 -27.07 8.77 -13.44
C GLU A 130 -26.38 7.39 -13.46
N PRO A 131 -26.04 6.81 -12.29
CA PRO A 131 -25.57 5.43 -12.19
C PRO A 131 -26.54 4.45 -12.84
N GLY A 132 -26.02 3.62 -13.76
CA GLY A 132 -26.84 2.67 -14.51
C GLY A 132 -27.48 3.23 -15.78
N ALA A 133 -27.19 4.44 -16.17
CA ALA A 133 -27.69 5.02 -17.42
C ALA A 133 -27.35 4.09 -18.61
N PRO A 134 -28.34 3.78 -19.50
CA PRO A 134 -28.15 2.85 -20.59
C PRO A 134 -27.10 3.36 -21.59
N ASN A 135 -26.34 2.44 -22.18
CA ASN A 135 -25.30 2.72 -23.19
C ASN A 135 -24.11 3.59 -22.72
N VAL A 136 -24.03 3.96 -21.45
CA VAL A 136 -22.91 4.72 -20.90
C VAL A 136 -21.76 3.77 -20.60
N ALA A 137 -20.59 4.00 -21.21
CA ALA A 137 -19.37 3.28 -20.87
C ALA A 137 -18.81 3.84 -19.55
N VAL A 138 -18.62 2.95 -18.57
CA VAL A 138 -18.15 3.28 -17.22
C VAL A 138 -16.68 2.87 -17.08
N ALA A 139 -15.78 3.85 -16.98
CA ALA A 139 -14.38 3.59 -16.74
C ALA A 139 -14.16 3.09 -15.30
N VAL A 140 -13.48 1.96 -15.18
CA VAL A 140 -13.11 1.32 -13.92
C VAL A 140 -11.72 0.70 -14.01
N VAL A 141 -11.00 0.60 -12.91
CA VAL A 141 -9.70 -0.10 -12.90
C VAL A 141 -9.93 -1.59 -12.71
N ARG A 142 -9.32 -2.41 -13.57
CA ARG A 142 -9.39 -3.88 -13.47
C ARG A 142 -8.98 -4.38 -12.09
N GLY A 143 -9.66 -5.42 -11.60
CA GLY A 143 -9.41 -6.00 -10.29
C GLY A 143 -9.89 -5.15 -9.10
N SER A 144 -10.43 -3.94 -9.33
CA SER A 144 -11.01 -3.11 -8.27
C SER A 144 -12.39 -3.60 -7.83
N ALA A 145 -12.83 -3.17 -6.65
CA ALA A 145 -14.21 -3.42 -6.19
C ALA A 145 -15.23 -2.72 -7.11
N GLN A 146 -14.86 -1.55 -7.66
CA GLN A 146 -15.68 -0.79 -8.59
C GLN A 146 -15.90 -1.54 -9.90
N ALA A 147 -14.88 -2.20 -10.45
CA ALA A 147 -15.01 -3.02 -11.65
C ALA A 147 -15.97 -4.20 -11.42
N LYS A 148 -15.82 -4.89 -10.29
CA LYS A 148 -16.73 -5.99 -9.91
C LYS A 148 -18.17 -5.52 -9.71
N TYR A 149 -18.35 -4.34 -9.13
CA TYR A 149 -19.68 -3.77 -8.97
C TYR A 149 -20.34 -3.47 -10.33
N VAL A 150 -19.62 -2.80 -11.25
CA VAL A 150 -20.13 -2.47 -12.59
C VAL A 150 -20.49 -3.74 -13.36
N GLU A 151 -19.68 -4.81 -13.23
CA GLU A 151 -19.95 -6.12 -13.80
C GLU A 151 -21.22 -6.77 -13.18
N ALA A 152 -21.33 -6.77 -11.85
CA ALA A 152 -22.50 -7.31 -11.15
C ALA A 152 -23.81 -6.59 -11.52
N GLN A 153 -23.73 -5.28 -11.74
CA GLN A 153 -24.85 -4.46 -12.23
C GLN A 153 -25.14 -4.63 -13.73
N LYS A 154 -24.28 -5.38 -14.45
CA LYS A 154 -24.38 -5.57 -15.92
C LYS A 154 -24.27 -4.25 -16.69
N TRP A 155 -23.58 -3.25 -16.14
CA TRP A 155 -23.34 -1.98 -16.84
C TRP A 155 -22.22 -2.17 -17.86
N LYS A 156 -22.14 -1.25 -18.83
CA LYS A 156 -21.10 -1.29 -19.86
C LYS A 156 -19.75 -0.87 -19.26
N ALA A 157 -18.98 -1.84 -18.76
CA ALA A 157 -17.66 -1.59 -18.21
C ALA A 157 -16.66 -1.20 -19.30
N LEU A 158 -15.79 -0.23 -19.00
CA LEU A 158 -14.57 0.10 -19.72
C LEU A 158 -13.37 -0.12 -18.78
N PRO A 159 -12.81 -1.36 -18.73
CA PRO A 159 -11.77 -1.69 -17.76
C PRO A 159 -10.41 -1.14 -18.19
N MET A 160 -9.81 -0.31 -17.32
CA MET A 160 -8.50 0.31 -17.48
C MET A 160 -7.44 -0.44 -16.67
N ALA A 161 -6.16 -0.35 -17.09
CA ALA A 161 -5.06 -0.96 -16.35
C ALA A 161 -4.74 -0.16 -15.07
N THR A 162 -4.76 1.16 -15.17
CA THR A 162 -4.39 2.06 -14.07
C THR A 162 -5.41 3.20 -13.92
N HIS A 163 -5.29 3.97 -12.83
CA HIS A 163 -6.08 5.20 -12.66
C HIS A 163 -5.66 6.30 -13.64
N LEU A 164 -4.40 6.33 -14.09
CA LEU A 164 -3.97 7.26 -15.15
C LEU A 164 -4.65 6.95 -16.48
N ASP A 165 -4.73 5.68 -16.86
CA ASP A 165 -5.46 5.27 -18.08
C ASP A 165 -6.95 5.60 -17.99
N LEU A 166 -7.53 5.40 -16.80
CA LEU A 166 -8.92 5.77 -16.52
C LEU A 166 -9.12 7.28 -16.70
N MET A 167 -8.22 8.11 -16.13
CA MET A 167 -8.26 9.56 -16.33
C MET A 167 -8.21 9.94 -17.81
N GLN A 168 -7.31 9.32 -18.55
CA GLN A 168 -7.16 9.58 -19.98
C GLN A 168 -8.44 9.22 -20.75
N ALA A 169 -9.02 8.04 -20.46
CA ALA A 169 -10.26 7.59 -21.12
C ALA A 169 -11.44 8.54 -20.88
N VAL A 170 -11.56 9.09 -19.67
CA VAL A 170 -12.58 10.09 -19.33
C VAL A 170 -12.29 11.42 -20.05
N ALA A 171 -11.04 11.89 -20.02
CA ALA A 171 -10.64 13.14 -20.65
C ALA A 171 -10.85 13.15 -22.17
N ASP A 172 -10.63 12.01 -22.83
CA ASP A 172 -10.80 11.82 -24.26
C ASP A 172 -12.26 11.54 -24.68
N GLY A 173 -13.17 11.41 -23.69
CA GLY A 173 -14.59 11.12 -23.96
C GLY A 173 -14.88 9.67 -24.33
N ASN A 174 -13.91 8.75 -24.17
CA ASN A 174 -14.08 7.32 -24.40
C ASN A 174 -14.97 6.65 -23.33
N ALA A 175 -15.06 7.27 -22.14
CA ALA A 175 -15.97 6.89 -21.07
C ALA A 175 -16.95 8.02 -20.79
N GLY A 176 -18.24 7.70 -20.67
CA GLY A 176 -19.27 8.67 -20.28
C GLY A 176 -19.34 8.88 -18.77
N ALA A 177 -18.80 7.93 -18.01
CA ALA A 177 -18.73 7.97 -16.56
C ALA A 177 -17.48 7.24 -16.03
N ALA A 178 -17.12 7.52 -14.78
CA ALA A 178 -16.11 6.76 -14.04
C ALA A 178 -16.64 6.37 -12.66
N LEU A 179 -16.34 5.17 -12.21
CA LEU A 179 -16.61 4.73 -10.85
C LEU A 179 -15.26 4.46 -10.16
N VAL A 180 -14.94 5.27 -9.16
CA VAL A 180 -13.61 5.30 -8.54
C VAL A 180 -13.68 5.45 -7.02
N PRO A 181 -12.64 5.06 -6.26
CA PRO A 181 -12.53 5.43 -4.85
C PRO A 181 -12.54 6.96 -4.67
N MET A 182 -13.07 7.43 -3.55
CA MET A 182 -13.17 8.86 -3.23
C MET A 182 -11.82 9.58 -3.35
N LEU A 183 -10.73 8.98 -2.89
CA LEU A 183 -9.39 9.55 -3.01
C LEU A 183 -8.99 9.79 -4.48
N THR A 184 -9.29 8.83 -5.34
CA THR A 184 -9.06 8.97 -6.78
C THR A 184 -9.97 10.04 -7.39
N ALA A 185 -11.23 10.12 -6.97
CA ALA A 185 -12.16 11.14 -7.45
C ALA A 185 -11.65 12.57 -7.18
N VAL A 186 -11.13 12.81 -5.95
CA VAL A 186 -10.57 14.13 -5.60
C VAL A 186 -9.38 14.48 -6.49
N THR A 187 -8.50 13.52 -6.77
CA THR A 187 -7.37 13.74 -7.68
C THR A 187 -7.83 14.01 -9.12
N LEU A 188 -8.77 13.20 -9.63
CA LEU A 188 -9.34 13.37 -10.95
C LEU A 188 -9.95 14.76 -11.12
N THR A 189 -10.79 15.17 -10.17
CA THR A 189 -11.50 16.46 -10.25
C THR A 189 -10.59 17.68 -10.04
N SER A 190 -9.34 17.49 -9.57
CA SER A 190 -8.34 18.57 -9.49
C SER A 190 -7.59 18.79 -10.81
N GLU A 191 -7.62 17.85 -11.73
CA GLU A 191 -6.96 17.97 -13.03
C GLU A 191 -7.73 18.93 -13.97
N LYS A 192 -7.03 19.94 -14.53
CA LYS A 192 -7.64 20.98 -15.38
C LYS A 192 -8.45 20.42 -16.56
N ARG A 193 -7.96 19.36 -17.21
CA ARG A 193 -8.65 18.72 -18.33
C ARG A 193 -9.98 18.08 -17.89
N ILE A 194 -10.00 17.46 -16.72
CA ILE A 194 -11.20 16.85 -16.13
C ILE A 194 -12.17 17.93 -15.63
N GLN A 195 -11.67 19.00 -15.01
CA GLN A 195 -12.48 20.13 -14.58
C GLN A 195 -13.25 20.75 -15.76
N ALA A 196 -12.60 20.87 -16.92
CA ALA A 196 -13.23 21.41 -18.14
C ALA A 196 -14.41 20.56 -18.66
N LEU A 197 -14.52 19.29 -18.24
CA LEU A 197 -15.63 18.41 -18.61
C LEU A 197 -16.92 18.69 -17.81
N GLY A 198 -16.83 19.43 -16.69
CA GLY A 198 -17.97 19.74 -15.83
C GLY A 198 -18.61 18.51 -15.19
N LEU A 199 -17.78 17.50 -14.81
CA LEU A 199 -18.28 16.28 -14.19
C LEU A 199 -18.87 16.58 -12.80
N GLN A 200 -19.96 15.91 -12.48
CA GLN A 200 -20.57 15.88 -11.16
C GLN A 200 -20.15 14.62 -10.41
N SER A 201 -20.04 14.75 -9.09
CA SER A 201 -19.68 13.67 -8.16
C SER A 201 -20.91 13.21 -7.40
N THR A 202 -21.24 11.92 -7.50
CA THR A 202 -22.31 11.28 -6.73
C THR A 202 -21.75 10.19 -5.83
N PHE A 203 -22.06 10.23 -4.54
CA PHE A 203 -21.66 9.17 -3.61
C PHE A 203 -22.42 7.89 -3.88
N MET A 204 -21.69 6.78 -3.94
CA MET A 204 -22.27 5.46 -4.11
C MET A 204 -22.43 4.79 -2.75
N SER A 205 -23.70 4.58 -2.33
CA SER A 205 -24.02 4.06 -1.00
C SER A 205 -24.09 2.53 -0.91
N ASP A 206 -23.51 1.81 -1.86
CA ASP A 206 -23.55 0.35 -1.89
C ASP A 206 -22.46 -0.25 -0.97
N PRO A 207 -22.76 -1.29 -0.18
CA PRO A 207 -21.78 -1.99 0.67
C PRO A 207 -20.59 -2.58 -0.09
N MET A 208 -20.73 -2.94 -1.37
CA MET A 208 -19.61 -3.41 -2.20
C MET A 208 -18.61 -2.29 -2.55
N LEU A 209 -19.03 -1.04 -2.44
CA LEU A 209 -18.29 0.14 -2.86
C LEU A 209 -17.74 0.97 -1.70
N SER A 210 -17.98 0.54 -0.47
CA SER A 210 -17.54 1.24 0.73
C SER A 210 -17.02 0.27 1.78
N GLY A 211 -16.10 0.72 2.62
CA GLY A 211 -15.61 -0.09 3.71
C GLY A 211 -14.22 0.27 4.18
N ASP A 212 -13.72 -0.54 5.06
CA ASP A 212 -12.39 -0.41 5.64
C ASP A 212 -11.32 -0.77 4.62
N VAL A 213 -10.34 0.11 4.47
CA VAL A 213 -9.12 -0.14 3.72
C VAL A 213 -8.07 -0.75 4.66
N ARG A 214 -7.50 -1.86 4.22
CA ARG A 214 -6.58 -2.68 4.98
C ARG A 214 -5.39 -3.07 4.10
N LEU A 215 -4.23 -3.30 4.71
CA LEU A 215 -3.09 -3.91 4.02
C LEU A 215 -3.36 -5.40 3.83
N SER A 216 -3.03 -5.91 2.66
CA SER A 216 -3.18 -7.34 2.35
C SER A 216 -1.85 -8.05 2.62
N ILE A 217 -1.92 -9.21 3.25
CA ILE A 217 -0.76 -9.95 3.77
C ILE A 217 -0.76 -11.35 3.14
N ASN A 218 0.42 -11.81 2.78
CA ASN A 218 0.65 -13.15 2.28
C ASN A 218 0.16 -14.20 3.31
N PRO A 219 -0.70 -15.14 2.92
CA PRO A 219 -1.24 -16.15 3.83
C PRO A 219 -0.17 -17.12 4.37
N ARG A 220 1.01 -17.19 3.74
CA ARG A 220 2.15 -17.99 4.21
C ARG A 220 2.97 -17.29 5.30
N HIS A 221 2.71 -15.99 5.53
CA HIS A 221 3.38 -15.16 6.52
C HIS A 221 2.38 -14.56 7.53
N PRO A 222 1.58 -15.40 8.24
CA PRO A 222 0.56 -14.91 9.17
C PRO A 222 1.15 -14.10 10.34
N GLU A 223 2.42 -14.32 10.68
CA GLU A 223 3.16 -13.58 11.70
C GLU A 223 3.35 -12.09 11.36
N LEU A 224 3.21 -11.71 10.08
CA LEU A 224 3.24 -10.31 9.68
C LEU A 224 2.01 -9.53 10.15
N LYS A 225 0.87 -10.18 10.32
CA LYS A 225 -0.36 -9.48 10.71
C LYS A 225 -0.20 -8.72 12.04
N PRO A 226 0.15 -9.34 13.17
CA PRO A 226 0.34 -8.62 14.43
C PRO A 226 1.44 -7.56 14.34
N GLN A 227 2.49 -7.77 13.55
CA GLN A 227 3.57 -6.80 13.37
C GLN A 227 3.10 -5.56 12.60
N LEU A 228 2.38 -5.74 11.49
CA LEU A 228 1.79 -4.65 10.71
C LEU A 228 0.71 -3.90 11.50
N ASP A 229 -0.12 -4.63 12.26
CA ASP A 229 -1.14 -4.02 13.11
C ASP A 229 -0.51 -3.11 14.17
N ALA A 230 0.57 -3.55 14.83
CA ALA A 230 1.33 -2.75 15.78
C ALA A 230 2.05 -1.56 15.10
N ALA A 231 2.63 -1.78 13.91
CA ALA A 231 3.28 -0.73 13.14
C ALA A 231 2.29 0.37 12.70
N ILE A 232 1.06 0.01 12.29
CA ILE A 232 0.00 0.96 11.97
C ILE A 232 -0.33 1.83 13.18
N ASP A 233 -0.48 1.22 14.38
CA ASP A 233 -0.73 1.97 15.62
C ASP A 233 0.41 2.92 15.95
N GLN A 234 1.65 2.45 15.85
CA GLN A 234 2.81 3.26 16.12
C GLN A 234 2.93 4.45 15.17
N VAL A 235 2.82 4.21 13.85
CA VAL A 235 2.91 5.25 12.81
C VAL A 235 1.79 6.29 12.95
N LYS A 236 0.60 5.88 13.42
CA LYS A 236 -0.50 6.81 13.73
C LYS A 236 -0.21 7.60 15.01
N SER A 237 0.22 6.95 16.08
CA SER A 237 0.41 7.58 17.39
C SER A 237 1.59 8.54 17.45
N ASP A 238 2.68 8.29 16.68
CA ASP A 238 3.86 9.15 16.63
C ASP A 238 3.76 10.29 15.59
N GLY A 239 2.61 10.39 14.91
CA GLY A 239 2.29 11.44 13.96
C GLY A 239 2.93 11.28 12.57
N ARG A 240 3.64 10.18 12.28
CA ARG A 240 4.16 9.91 10.92
C ARG A 240 3.04 9.79 9.90
N PHE A 241 1.94 9.12 10.26
CA PHE A 241 0.77 9.00 9.39
C PHE A 241 0.23 10.38 8.97
N ASP A 242 0.04 11.29 9.92
CA ASP A 242 -0.47 12.64 9.65
C ASP A 242 0.48 13.45 8.75
N ARG A 243 1.79 13.34 8.99
CA ARG A 243 2.80 14.01 8.13
C ARG A 243 2.79 13.48 6.70
N ILE A 244 2.70 12.15 6.53
CA ILE A 244 2.60 11.51 5.21
C ILE A 244 1.28 11.93 4.55
N ASN A 245 0.17 11.88 5.28
CA ASN A 245 -1.13 12.29 4.77
C ASN A 245 -1.10 13.73 4.23
N THR A 246 -0.62 14.69 5.03
CA THR A 246 -0.57 16.11 4.65
C THR A 246 0.34 16.38 3.45
N ARG A 247 1.39 15.56 3.25
CA ARG A 247 2.28 15.67 2.10
C ARG A 247 1.60 15.31 0.78
N HIS A 248 0.73 14.31 0.81
CA HIS A 248 0.18 13.72 -0.40
C HIS A 248 -1.30 14.03 -0.65
N LEU A 249 -2.07 14.31 0.39
CA LEU A 249 -3.52 14.43 0.29
C LEU A 249 -4.01 15.79 0.80
N PRO A 250 -4.98 16.41 0.12
CA PRO A 250 -5.51 17.72 0.51
C PRO A 250 -6.50 17.67 1.69
N PHE A 251 -6.72 16.47 2.27
CA PHE A 251 -7.62 16.27 3.41
C PHE A 251 -7.08 15.15 4.31
N ARG A 252 -7.58 15.09 5.54
CA ARG A 252 -7.14 14.11 6.54
C ARG A 252 -7.94 12.81 6.40
N LEU A 253 -7.22 11.67 6.30
CA LEU A 253 -7.80 10.33 6.44
C LEU A 253 -8.03 10.03 7.93
N GLN A 254 -9.16 9.40 8.25
CA GLN A 254 -9.55 9.00 9.61
C GLN A 254 -9.80 7.50 9.70
#